data_4d9265b82b4ca41865a0d614a939be88
#
_entry.id   4d9265b82b4ca41865a0d614a939be88
#
_cell.length_a   1.000
_cell.length_b   1.000
_cell.length_c   1.000
_cell.angle_alpha   90.00
_cell.angle_beta   90.00
_cell.angle_gamma   90.00
#
_symmetry.space_group_name_H-M   'P 1'
#
loop_
_entity.id
_entity.type
_entity.pdbx_description
1 polymer ?
#
loop_
_entity_poly.entity_id
_entity_poly.type
_entity_poly.pdbx_seq_one_letter_code
_entity_poly.pdbx_strand_id
1 'polypeptide(L)'
;MPTGRFWKATRLSLLLALMGAQQAQAALFDDEEARRQIQDLTIKTNERVDTLAKAQMELLNQIQALREENAKLRGSVETLNFELESAKKRQQDFYIDLDGRLRKLETPEAANTENATPPEEGTPGAEAASKPAGDPAAESREYEAALNLFKANKIKEAAGAFEAFTKAHPDSTLAPNAQYWLGNAFYALRDCKKAIEAHKLVTSKWPQHPKAPDSLINIATCQQELGDAKGARSTYENIASKYPDSTAAATAKQRLKK
;
A
#
# COMPACT_ATOMS: atom_id res chain seq x y z
N MET A 1 -47.63 -87.46 38.02
CA MET A 1 -48.08 -86.03 38.01
C MET A 1 -47.01 -85.13 37.50
N PRO A 2 -47.05 -84.57 36.30
CA PRO A 2 -46.00 -83.65 35.74
C PRO A 2 -46.62 -82.29 35.50
N THR A 3 -46.86 -81.49 36.54
CA THR A 3 -47.43 -80.13 36.39
C THR A 3 -46.41 -78.97 36.64
N GLY A 4 -45.17 -79.27 37.02
CA GLY A 4 -44.18 -78.24 37.37
C GLY A 4 -43.32 -77.70 36.21
N ARG A 5 -43.29 -78.35 35.10
CA ARG A 5 -42.37 -77.96 33.95
C ARG A 5 -43.02 -76.95 32.99
N PHE A 6 -44.33 -77.02 32.84
CA PHE A 6 -45.07 -76.08 31.98
C PHE A 6 -45.14 -74.66 32.57
N TRP A 7 -45.23 -74.51 33.84
CA TRP A 7 -45.36 -73.21 34.52
C TRP A 7 -44.02 -72.46 34.59
N LYS A 8 -42.91 -73.16 34.57
CA LYS A 8 -41.57 -72.51 34.45
C LYS A 8 -41.29 -72.04 33.06
N ALA A 9 -41.74 -72.75 32.01
CA ALA A 9 -41.57 -72.37 30.62
C ALA A 9 -42.39 -71.11 30.24
N THR A 10 -43.63 -71.01 30.74
CA THR A 10 -44.54 -69.86 30.53
C THR A 10 -44.01 -68.59 31.24
N ARG A 11 -43.40 -68.71 32.41
CA ARG A 11 -42.80 -67.58 33.11
C ARG A 11 -41.54 -67.10 32.45
N LEU A 12 -40.76 -67.98 31.90
CA LEU A 12 -39.48 -67.61 31.17
C LEU A 12 -39.80 -66.94 29.84
N SER A 13 -40.84 -67.37 29.10
CA SER A 13 -41.26 -66.71 27.86
C SER A 13 -41.91 -65.37 28.09
N LEU A 14 -42.65 -65.17 29.23
CA LEU A 14 -43.21 -63.87 29.59
C LEU A 14 -42.11 -62.83 29.98
N LEU A 15 -41.07 -63.30 30.70
CA LEU A 15 -39.89 -62.42 31.01
C LEU A 15 -39.07 -62.04 29.78
N LEU A 16 -38.89 -62.96 28.84
CA LEU A 16 -38.23 -62.65 27.57
C LEU A 16 -39.04 -61.69 26.71
N ALA A 17 -40.40 -61.81 26.71
CA ALA A 17 -41.22 -60.87 25.96
C ALA A 17 -41.24 -59.46 26.62
N LEU A 18 -41.19 -59.38 27.95
CA LEU A 18 -41.06 -58.08 28.67
C LEU A 18 -39.70 -57.41 28.45
N MET A 19 -38.59 -58.16 28.39
CA MET A 19 -37.28 -57.62 28.06
C MET A 19 -37.20 -57.13 26.61
N GLY A 20 -37.84 -57.82 25.65
CA GLY A 20 -37.93 -57.41 24.25
C GLY A 20 -38.73 -56.13 24.06
N ALA A 21 -39.81 -55.91 24.86
CA ALA A 21 -40.62 -54.69 24.79
C ALA A 21 -39.87 -53.43 25.32
N GLN A 22 -38.98 -53.59 26.29
CA GLN A 22 -38.20 -52.48 26.81
C GLN A 22 -37.11 -52.04 25.83
N GLN A 23 -36.52 -52.95 25.05
CA GLN A 23 -35.55 -52.59 24.01
C GLN A 23 -36.21 -51.90 22.82
N ALA A 24 -37.43 -52.26 22.45
CA ALA A 24 -38.16 -51.60 21.37
C ALA A 24 -38.57 -50.14 21.74
N GLN A 25 -38.87 -49.88 23.04
CA GLN A 25 -39.14 -48.50 23.46
C GLN A 25 -37.89 -47.63 23.49
N ALA A 26 -36.74 -48.14 23.88
CA ALA A 26 -35.50 -47.37 23.86
C ALA A 26 -35.10 -46.94 22.45
N ALA A 27 -35.32 -47.80 21.42
CA ALA A 27 -35.05 -47.46 20.02
C ALA A 27 -36.01 -46.40 19.46
N LEU A 28 -37.26 -46.32 19.93
CA LEU A 28 -38.23 -45.31 19.51
C LEU A 28 -37.91 -43.90 20.09
N PHE A 29 -37.40 -43.83 21.32
CA PHE A 29 -36.97 -42.56 21.91
C PHE A 29 -35.68 -42.01 21.29
N ASP A 30 -34.78 -42.90 20.92
CA ASP A 30 -33.51 -42.53 20.23
C ASP A 30 -33.77 -41.94 18.83
N ASP A 31 -34.78 -42.46 18.12
CA ASP A 31 -35.19 -41.94 16.80
C ASP A 31 -35.87 -40.55 16.89
N GLU A 32 -36.63 -40.26 17.93
CA GLU A 32 -37.19 -38.91 18.13
C GLU A 32 -36.15 -37.88 18.51
N GLU A 33 -35.18 -38.22 19.34
CA GLU A 33 -34.08 -37.34 19.69
C GLU A 33 -33.18 -37.06 18.48
N ALA A 34 -32.86 -38.08 17.68
CA ALA A 34 -32.12 -37.92 16.43
C ALA A 34 -32.87 -36.99 15.44
N ARG A 35 -34.20 -37.13 15.34
CA ARG A 35 -35.02 -36.22 14.49
C ARG A 35 -34.99 -34.78 14.96
N ARG A 36 -35.06 -34.54 16.27
CA ARG A 36 -34.95 -33.19 16.85
C ARG A 36 -33.59 -32.60 16.56
N GLN A 37 -32.50 -33.35 16.73
CA GLN A 37 -31.16 -32.91 16.44
C GLN A 37 -30.97 -32.57 14.94
N ILE A 38 -31.55 -33.37 14.05
CA ILE A 38 -31.53 -33.10 12.61
C ILE A 38 -32.30 -31.81 12.28
N GLN A 39 -33.45 -31.58 12.91
CA GLN A 39 -34.21 -30.36 12.72
C GLN A 39 -33.49 -29.15 13.24
N ASP A 40 -32.87 -29.20 14.41
CA ASP A 40 -32.05 -28.13 14.98
C ASP A 40 -30.84 -27.80 14.11
N LEU A 41 -30.14 -28.83 13.61
CA LEU A 41 -29.05 -28.68 12.68
C LEU A 41 -29.50 -28.05 11.37
N THR A 42 -30.65 -28.44 10.85
CA THR A 42 -31.25 -27.91 9.63
C THR A 42 -31.57 -26.41 9.81
N ILE A 43 -32.18 -26.02 10.91
CA ILE A 43 -32.50 -24.63 11.23
C ILE A 43 -31.21 -23.81 11.33
N LYS A 44 -30.25 -24.26 12.12
CA LYS A 44 -28.94 -23.58 12.27
C LYS A 44 -28.18 -23.46 10.95
N THR A 45 -28.27 -24.49 10.12
CA THR A 45 -27.62 -24.47 8.80
C THR A 45 -28.27 -23.44 7.87
N ASN A 46 -29.60 -23.39 7.86
CA ASN A 46 -30.37 -22.42 7.08
C ASN A 46 -30.09 -20.99 7.55
N GLU A 47 -30.07 -20.72 8.84
CA GLU A 47 -29.71 -19.42 9.41
C GLU A 47 -28.28 -18.99 9.01
N ARG A 48 -27.32 -19.93 9.00
CA ARG A 48 -25.96 -19.65 8.54
C ARG A 48 -25.91 -19.37 7.05
N VAL A 49 -26.64 -20.11 6.25
CA VAL A 49 -26.74 -19.88 4.80
C VAL A 49 -27.34 -18.51 4.51
N ASP A 50 -28.41 -18.13 5.19
CA ASP A 50 -29.03 -16.81 5.05
C ASP A 50 -28.08 -15.68 5.47
N THR A 51 -27.35 -15.87 6.56
CA THR A 51 -26.35 -14.90 7.03
C THR A 51 -25.20 -14.75 6.01
N LEU A 52 -24.72 -15.86 5.45
CA LEU A 52 -23.70 -15.85 4.42
C LEU A 52 -24.20 -15.19 3.12
N ALA A 53 -25.43 -15.47 2.72
CA ALA A 53 -26.05 -14.85 1.55
C ALA A 53 -26.16 -13.32 1.72
N LYS A 54 -26.58 -12.85 2.88
CA LYS A 54 -26.62 -11.42 3.21
C LYS A 54 -25.23 -10.78 3.19
N ALA A 55 -24.24 -11.43 3.80
CA ALA A 55 -22.86 -10.96 3.78
C ALA A 55 -22.28 -10.91 2.36
N GLN A 56 -22.61 -11.88 1.52
CA GLN A 56 -22.21 -11.90 0.12
C GLN A 56 -22.81 -10.74 -0.67
N MET A 57 -24.11 -10.46 -0.47
CA MET A 57 -24.76 -9.30 -1.11
C MET A 57 -24.13 -7.99 -0.67
N GLU A 58 -23.80 -7.83 0.61
CA GLU A 58 -23.13 -6.65 1.14
C GLU A 58 -21.73 -6.47 0.51
N LEU A 59 -20.95 -7.55 0.40
CA LEU A 59 -19.65 -7.51 -0.28
C LEU A 59 -19.77 -7.12 -1.76
N LEU A 60 -20.78 -7.61 -2.47
CA LEU A 60 -21.03 -7.24 -3.86
C LEU A 60 -21.35 -5.73 -3.98
N ASN A 61 -22.15 -5.19 -3.07
CA ASN A 61 -22.46 -3.76 -3.04
C ASN A 61 -21.21 -2.93 -2.75
N GLN A 62 -20.36 -3.35 -1.82
CA GLN A 62 -19.09 -2.68 -1.53
C GLN A 62 -18.12 -2.73 -2.73
N ILE A 63 -18.03 -3.86 -3.43
CA ILE A 63 -17.24 -3.99 -4.66
C ILE A 63 -17.75 -3.03 -5.72
N GLN A 64 -19.06 -2.91 -5.89
CA GLN A 64 -19.66 -1.99 -6.85
C GLN A 64 -19.34 -0.53 -6.49
N ALA A 65 -19.52 -0.14 -5.24
CA ALA A 65 -19.19 1.21 -4.75
C ALA A 65 -17.70 1.55 -4.96
N LEU A 66 -16.79 0.62 -4.64
CA LEU A 66 -15.36 0.79 -4.86
C LEU A 66 -14.99 0.92 -6.36
N ARG A 67 -15.70 0.22 -7.25
CA ARG A 67 -15.52 0.36 -8.70
C ARG A 67 -15.93 1.74 -9.19
N GLU A 68 -17.05 2.25 -8.71
CA GLU A 68 -17.55 3.60 -9.05
C GLU A 68 -16.60 4.68 -8.53
N GLU A 69 -16.10 4.55 -7.29
CA GLU A 69 -15.10 5.45 -6.75
C GLU A 69 -13.79 5.42 -7.54
N ASN A 70 -13.32 4.23 -7.95
CA ASN A 70 -12.15 4.08 -8.81
C ASN A 70 -12.33 4.74 -10.18
N ALA A 71 -13.50 4.60 -10.78
CA ALA A 71 -13.82 5.25 -12.05
C ALA A 71 -13.80 6.79 -11.89
N LYS A 72 -14.37 7.32 -10.82
CA LYS A 72 -14.35 8.74 -10.48
C LYS A 72 -12.95 9.27 -10.27
N LEU A 73 -12.13 8.53 -9.50
CA LEU A 73 -10.73 8.90 -9.25
C LEU A 73 -9.90 8.93 -10.55
N ARG A 74 -10.10 7.95 -11.44
CA ARG A 74 -9.45 7.94 -12.76
C ARG A 74 -9.83 9.16 -13.60
N GLY A 75 -11.12 9.50 -13.65
CA GLY A 75 -11.58 10.71 -14.34
C GLY A 75 -10.97 11.98 -13.74
N SER A 76 -10.86 12.08 -12.41
CA SER A 76 -10.21 13.21 -11.76
C SER A 76 -8.72 13.30 -12.08
N VAL A 77 -8.01 12.16 -12.16
CA VAL A 77 -6.59 12.12 -12.56
C VAL A 77 -6.41 12.56 -14.00
N GLU A 78 -7.29 12.13 -14.92
CA GLU A 78 -7.25 12.57 -16.32
C GLU A 78 -7.49 14.09 -16.46
N THR A 79 -8.46 14.62 -15.72
CA THR A 79 -8.72 16.07 -15.68
C THR A 79 -7.53 16.85 -15.15
N LEU A 80 -6.96 16.42 -14.02
CA LEU A 80 -5.77 17.05 -13.44
C LEU A 80 -4.54 16.98 -14.35
N ASN A 81 -4.34 15.88 -15.07
CA ASN A 81 -3.26 15.75 -16.05
C ASN A 81 -3.46 16.74 -17.22
N PHE A 82 -4.69 16.87 -17.72
CA PHE A 82 -5.00 17.85 -18.77
C PHE A 82 -4.77 19.29 -18.29
N GLU A 83 -5.20 19.62 -17.06
CA GLU A 83 -4.97 20.94 -16.47
C GLU A 83 -3.48 21.22 -16.28
N LEU A 84 -2.72 20.23 -15.85
CA LEU A 84 -1.26 20.32 -15.68
C LEU A 84 -0.54 20.57 -17.01
N GLU A 85 -0.89 19.82 -18.06
CA GLU A 85 -0.33 20.04 -19.39
C GLU A 85 -0.71 21.41 -19.95
N SER A 86 -1.95 21.83 -19.77
CA SER A 86 -2.42 23.16 -20.15
C SER A 86 -1.66 24.27 -19.39
N ALA A 87 -1.40 24.07 -18.10
CA ALA A 87 -0.63 25.02 -17.29
C ALA A 87 0.85 25.08 -17.74
N LYS A 88 1.47 23.92 -18.01
CA LYS A 88 2.84 23.85 -18.54
C LYS A 88 2.96 24.58 -19.87
N LYS A 89 2.00 24.39 -20.78
CA LYS A 89 1.99 25.06 -22.07
C LYS A 89 1.87 26.58 -21.91
N ARG A 90 0.93 27.04 -21.08
CA ARG A 90 0.81 28.49 -20.78
C ARG A 90 2.09 29.06 -20.17
N GLN A 91 2.77 28.30 -19.31
CA GLN A 91 4.04 28.70 -18.73
C GLN A 91 5.14 28.80 -19.78
N GLN A 92 5.23 27.85 -20.72
CA GLN A 92 6.18 27.92 -21.84
C GLN A 92 5.90 29.11 -22.76
N ASP A 93 4.64 29.33 -23.11
CA ASP A 93 4.22 30.46 -23.94
C ASP A 93 4.57 31.79 -23.25
N PHE A 94 4.39 31.87 -21.93
CA PHE A 94 4.77 33.04 -21.14
C PHE A 94 6.28 33.28 -21.13
N TYR A 95 7.10 32.23 -20.99
CA TYR A 95 8.57 32.36 -21.06
C TYR A 95 9.05 32.80 -22.45
N ILE A 96 8.44 32.31 -23.52
CA ILE A 96 8.75 32.71 -24.90
C ILE A 96 8.41 34.18 -25.12
N ASP A 97 7.25 34.64 -24.66
CA ASP A 97 6.85 36.06 -24.73
C ASP A 97 7.78 36.95 -23.92
N LEU A 98 8.17 36.52 -22.70
CA LEU A 98 9.09 37.24 -21.83
C LEU A 98 10.48 37.36 -22.46
N ASP A 99 11.03 36.28 -23.02
CA ASP A 99 12.29 36.24 -23.70
C ASP A 99 12.26 37.14 -24.95
N GLY A 100 11.19 37.08 -25.73
CA GLY A 100 10.97 37.93 -26.88
C GLY A 100 10.90 39.43 -26.52
N ARG A 101 10.28 39.78 -25.39
CA ARG A 101 10.20 41.18 -24.89
C ARG A 101 11.55 41.63 -24.32
N LEU A 102 12.24 40.77 -23.58
CA LEU A 102 13.58 41.05 -23.03
C LEU A 102 14.57 41.31 -24.13
N ARG A 103 14.57 40.47 -25.17
CA ARG A 103 15.43 40.63 -26.36
C ARG A 103 15.19 41.92 -27.14
N LYS A 104 13.91 42.40 -27.17
CA LYS A 104 13.56 43.71 -27.72
C LYS A 104 14.05 44.90 -26.89
N LEU A 105 14.20 44.71 -25.56
CA LEU A 105 14.71 45.71 -24.64
C LEU A 105 16.25 45.70 -24.57
N GLU A 106 16.86 44.54 -24.84
CA GLU A 106 18.33 44.37 -24.90
C GLU A 106 18.95 44.77 -26.22
N THR A 107 18.15 45.04 -27.29
CA THR A 107 18.60 45.70 -28.51
C THR A 107 18.40 47.19 -28.38
N PRO A 108 19.33 47.97 -27.80
CA PRO A 108 19.34 49.40 -27.98
C PRO A 108 19.68 49.65 -29.43
N GLU A 109 19.01 50.57 -30.02
CA GLU A 109 19.28 51.25 -31.26
C GLU A 109 20.78 51.60 -31.38
N ALA A 110 21.56 50.67 -31.92
CA ALA A 110 22.94 50.97 -32.32
C ALA A 110 22.97 51.17 -33.83
N ALA A 111 22.52 52.38 -34.22
CA ALA A 111 23.00 52.95 -35.46
C ALA A 111 24.33 53.69 -35.16
N ASN A 112 25.38 53.30 -35.86
CA ASN A 112 26.64 53.98 -36.05
C ASN A 112 27.67 54.00 -34.90
N THR A 113 28.68 53.17 -34.98
CA THR A 113 30.05 53.66 -35.33
C THR A 113 31.00 52.48 -35.60
N GLU A 114 31.69 52.61 -36.76
CA GLU A 114 32.80 51.76 -37.16
C GLU A 114 34.01 51.90 -36.22
N ASN A 115 34.77 50.81 -36.17
CA ASN A 115 36.21 50.76 -35.91
C ASN A 115 36.73 50.42 -34.54
N ALA A 116 37.29 49.27 -34.39
CA ALA A 116 38.68 49.00 -33.99
C ALA A 116 38.86 47.60 -33.34
N THR A 117 39.83 46.92 -33.82
CA THR A 117 40.48 45.63 -33.62
C THR A 117 40.94 45.37 -32.15
N PRO A 118 41.10 44.09 -31.71
CA PRO A 118 41.33 43.67 -30.35
C PRO A 118 42.77 43.72 -29.87
N PRO A 119 43.01 43.56 -28.54
CA PRO A 119 43.87 42.47 -28.13
C PRO A 119 43.50 41.79 -26.78
N GLU A 120 43.71 40.49 -26.79
CA GLU A 120 44.44 39.61 -25.87
C GLU A 120 44.19 39.63 -24.31
N GLU A 121 43.91 38.40 -23.83
CA GLU A 121 44.45 37.70 -22.65
C GLU A 121 44.31 38.28 -21.24
N GLY A 122 43.69 37.43 -20.39
CA GLY A 122 43.80 37.55 -18.93
C GLY A 122 42.89 36.58 -18.20
N THR A 123 43.32 35.33 -18.01
CA THR A 123 42.81 34.37 -16.99
C THR A 123 43.55 34.59 -15.66
N PRO A 124 43.13 34.02 -14.50
CA PRO A 124 41.87 33.45 -14.05
C PRO A 124 41.42 33.98 -12.68
N GLY A 125 40.13 34.07 -12.45
CA GLY A 125 39.55 34.24 -11.12
C GLY A 125 38.65 33.07 -10.81
N ALA A 126 38.96 32.34 -9.75
CA ALA A 126 38.21 31.21 -9.27
C ALA A 126 36.81 31.65 -8.82
N GLU A 127 35.82 31.43 -9.66
CA GLU A 127 34.41 31.47 -9.24
C GLU A 127 34.02 30.07 -8.81
N ALA A 128 33.61 29.98 -7.53
CA ALA A 128 32.97 28.79 -6.98
C ALA A 128 31.79 28.41 -7.87
N ALA A 129 31.90 27.28 -8.57
CA ALA A 129 30.86 26.74 -9.41
C ALA A 129 29.64 26.44 -8.55
N SER A 130 28.66 27.32 -8.56
CA SER A 130 27.29 26.97 -8.25
C SER A 130 26.88 25.92 -9.30
N LYS A 131 26.72 24.68 -8.84
CA LYS A 131 26.19 23.57 -9.62
C LYS A 131 24.89 24.05 -10.28
N PRO A 132 24.72 23.96 -11.60
CA PRO A 132 23.47 24.39 -12.23
C PRO A 132 22.34 23.58 -11.61
N ALA A 133 21.28 24.26 -11.14
CA ALA A 133 20.04 23.63 -10.75
C ALA A 133 19.61 22.74 -11.92
N GLY A 134 19.44 21.42 -11.65
CA GLY A 134 19.12 20.45 -12.68
C GLY A 134 17.84 20.86 -13.43
N ASP A 135 17.76 20.52 -14.70
CA ASP A 135 16.54 20.75 -15.50
C ASP A 135 15.36 19.99 -14.86
N PRO A 136 14.34 20.68 -14.26
CA PRO A 136 13.22 20.01 -13.58
C PRO A 136 12.44 19.07 -14.50
N ALA A 137 12.46 19.34 -15.81
CA ALA A 137 11.82 18.47 -16.80
C ALA A 137 12.63 17.20 -17.05
N ALA A 138 13.97 17.28 -17.01
CA ALA A 138 14.83 16.10 -17.08
C ALA A 138 14.69 15.25 -15.81
N GLU A 139 14.71 15.85 -14.62
CA GLU A 139 14.50 15.18 -13.35
C GLU A 139 13.16 14.45 -13.31
N SER A 140 12.06 15.09 -13.77
CA SER A 140 10.75 14.46 -13.84
C SER A 140 10.75 13.23 -14.75
N ARG A 141 11.39 13.31 -15.93
CA ARG A 141 11.50 12.17 -16.87
C ARG A 141 12.27 11.00 -16.28
N GLU A 142 13.38 11.26 -15.62
CA GLU A 142 14.20 10.23 -14.96
C GLU A 142 13.44 9.55 -13.82
N TYR A 143 12.77 10.33 -12.99
CA TYR A 143 11.93 9.81 -11.91
C TYR A 143 10.78 8.95 -12.44
N GLU A 144 10.06 9.42 -13.47
CA GLU A 144 8.96 8.69 -14.10
C GLU A 144 9.45 7.39 -14.76
N ALA A 145 10.61 7.41 -15.40
CA ALA A 145 11.21 6.20 -15.97
C ALA A 145 11.49 5.15 -14.88
N ALA A 146 12.07 5.55 -13.74
CA ALA A 146 12.30 4.68 -12.60
C ALA A 146 10.98 4.12 -12.03
N LEU A 147 9.94 4.96 -11.92
CA LEU A 147 8.63 4.56 -11.44
C LEU A 147 7.93 3.57 -12.39
N ASN A 148 8.09 3.78 -13.71
CA ASN A 148 7.56 2.87 -14.72
C ASN A 148 8.24 1.49 -14.68
N LEU A 149 9.55 1.43 -14.42
CA LEU A 149 10.24 0.17 -14.17
C LEU A 149 9.66 -0.57 -12.95
N PHE A 150 9.39 0.16 -11.86
CA PHE A 150 8.77 -0.43 -10.66
C PHE A 150 7.36 -0.96 -10.97
N LYS A 151 6.53 -0.19 -11.65
CA LYS A 151 5.16 -0.58 -12.07
C LYS A 151 5.18 -1.78 -13.02
N ALA A 152 6.20 -1.88 -13.87
CA ALA A 152 6.42 -3.03 -14.77
C ALA A 152 7.01 -4.27 -14.07
N ASN A 153 7.12 -4.24 -12.73
CA ASN A 153 7.72 -5.31 -11.90
C ASN A 153 9.20 -5.59 -12.20
N LYS A 154 9.90 -4.65 -12.84
CA LYS A 154 11.35 -4.69 -13.07
C LYS A 154 12.08 -4.10 -11.86
N ILE A 155 11.89 -4.75 -10.71
CA ILE A 155 12.23 -4.16 -9.40
C ILE A 155 13.73 -3.88 -9.24
N LYS A 156 14.60 -4.76 -9.75
CA LYS A 156 16.06 -4.56 -9.66
C LYS A 156 16.50 -3.35 -10.48
N GLU A 157 15.95 -3.19 -11.68
CA GLU A 157 16.22 -2.05 -12.55
C GLU A 157 15.69 -0.75 -11.94
N ALA A 158 14.47 -0.79 -11.40
CA ALA A 158 13.87 0.33 -10.68
C ALA A 158 14.73 0.79 -9.49
N ALA A 159 15.24 -0.15 -8.68
CA ALA A 159 16.12 0.16 -7.56
C ALA A 159 17.39 0.90 -8.05
N GLY A 160 18.03 0.41 -9.12
CA GLY A 160 19.19 1.06 -9.72
C GLY A 160 18.88 2.47 -10.26
N ALA A 161 17.73 2.64 -10.91
CA ALA A 161 17.30 3.93 -11.46
C ALA A 161 16.97 4.95 -10.35
N PHE A 162 16.26 4.55 -9.28
CA PHE A 162 16.01 5.43 -8.14
C PHE A 162 17.29 5.77 -7.38
N GLU A 163 18.21 4.82 -7.24
CA GLU A 163 19.51 5.08 -6.61
C GLU A 163 20.34 6.07 -7.41
N ALA A 164 20.37 5.94 -8.73
CA ALA A 164 21.03 6.89 -9.63
C ALA A 164 20.38 8.28 -9.51
N PHE A 165 19.06 8.36 -9.54
CA PHE A 165 18.32 9.61 -9.39
C PHE A 165 18.64 10.32 -8.06
N THR A 166 18.59 9.62 -6.94
CA THR A 166 18.84 10.23 -5.61
C THR A 166 20.29 10.70 -5.43
N LYS A 167 21.25 10.10 -6.16
CA LYS A 167 22.65 10.54 -6.20
C LYS A 167 22.86 11.73 -7.10
N ALA A 168 22.21 11.77 -8.27
CA ALA A 168 22.35 12.84 -9.24
C ALA A 168 21.60 14.11 -8.81
N HIS A 169 20.44 13.95 -8.18
CA HIS A 169 19.50 15.03 -7.84
C HIS A 169 19.16 15.06 -6.34
N PRO A 170 20.14 15.21 -5.43
CA PRO A 170 19.91 15.13 -3.99
C PRO A 170 19.03 16.25 -3.43
N ASP A 171 18.95 17.39 -4.13
CA ASP A 171 18.21 18.59 -3.75
C ASP A 171 16.90 18.74 -4.54
N SER A 172 16.59 17.78 -5.41
CA SER A 172 15.32 17.74 -6.17
C SER A 172 14.13 17.65 -5.24
N THR A 173 13.04 18.32 -5.60
CA THR A 173 11.74 18.17 -4.93
C THR A 173 11.19 16.74 -5.03
N LEU A 174 11.68 15.95 -5.99
CA LEU A 174 11.34 14.54 -6.18
C LEU A 174 12.24 13.58 -5.37
N ALA A 175 13.36 14.06 -4.83
CA ALA A 175 14.30 13.22 -4.09
C ALA A 175 13.67 12.47 -2.91
N PRO A 176 12.78 13.05 -2.08
CA PRO A 176 12.12 12.31 -1.02
C PRO A 176 11.26 11.16 -1.55
N ASN A 177 10.54 11.38 -2.65
CA ASN A 177 9.73 10.37 -3.30
C ASN A 177 10.58 9.26 -3.93
N ALA A 178 11.66 9.63 -4.62
CA ALA A 178 12.60 8.67 -5.22
C ALA A 178 13.23 7.78 -4.13
N GLN A 179 13.67 8.39 -3.03
CA GLN A 179 14.25 7.66 -1.89
C GLN A 179 13.24 6.71 -1.23
N TYR A 180 11.98 7.12 -1.12
CA TYR A 180 10.90 6.25 -0.63
C TYR A 180 10.69 5.04 -1.55
N TRP A 181 10.63 5.25 -2.88
CA TRP A 181 10.48 4.17 -3.84
C TRP A 181 11.70 3.25 -3.91
N LEU A 182 12.89 3.79 -3.71
CA LEU A 182 14.11 2.99 -3.56
C LEU A 182 14.00 2.00 -2.38
N GLY A 183 13.50 2.48 -1.24
CA GLY A 183 13.22 1.63 -0.08
C GLY A 183 12.19 0.53 -0.39
N ASN A 184 11.10 0.88 -1.07
CA ASN A 184 10.09 -0.08 -1.51
C ASN A 184 10.65 -1.12 -2.50
N ALA A 185 11.55 -0.70 -3.41
CA ALA A 185 12.20 -1.60 -4.34
C ALA A 185 13.11 -2.62 -3.61
N PHE A 186 13.90 -2.17 -2.63
CA PHE A 186 14.70 -3.09 -1.80
C PHE A 186 13.82 -4.04 -0.97
N TYR A 187 12.70 -3.56 -0.45
CA TYR A 187 11.74 -4.43 0.24
C TYR A 187 11.16 -5.51 -0.70
N ALA A 188 10.76 -5.13 -1.90
CA ALA A 188 10.29 -6.08 -2.91
C ALA A 188 11.36 -7.12 -3.32
N LEU A 189 12.66 -6.73 -3.29
CA LEU A 189 13.80 -7.62 -3.49
C LEU A 189 14.15 -8.46 -2.25
N ARG A 190 13.37 -8.37 -1.16
CA ARG A 190 13.61 -9.04 0.14
C ARG A 190 14.90 -8.59 0.84
N ASP A 191 15.44 -7.44 0.47
CA ASP A 191 16.59 -6.82 1.14
C ASP A 191 16.11 -5.82 2.20
N CYS A 192 15.58 -6.35 3.31
CA CYS A 192 15.08 -5.53 4.42
C CYS A 192 16.16 -4.62 5.02
N LYS A 193 17.44 -4.99 4.96
CA LYS A 193 18.52 -4.14 5.48
C LYS A 193 18.65 -2.86 4.67
N LYS A 194 18.77 -2.98 3.33
CA LYS A 194 18.83 -1.82 2.45
C LYS A 194 17.52 -1.03 2.42
N ALA A 195 16.38 -1.70 2.53
CA ALA A 195 15.09 -1.02 2.65
C ALA A 195 15.03 -0.11 3.88
N ILE A 196 15.46 -0.60 5.05
CA ILE A 196 15.55 0.20 6.28
C ILE A 196 16.50 1.40 6.09
N GLU A 197 17.67 1.22 5.49
CA GLU A 197 18.62 2.31 5.23
C GLU A 197 18.01 3.39 4.32
N ALA A 198 17.37 2.97 3.23
CA ALA A 198 16.72 3.89 2.30
C ALA A 198 15.58 4.67 2.97
N HIS A 199 14.70 3.99 3.71
CA HIS A 199 13.59 4.65 4.42
C HIS A 199 14.07 5.54 5.58
N LYS A 200 15.17 5.19 6.27
CA LYS A 200 15.79 6.05 7.28
C LYS A 200 16.28 7.37 6.70
N LEU A 201 16.79 7.37 5.48
CA LEU A 201 17.17 8.62 4.80
C LEU A 201 15.98 9.53 4.57
N VAL A 202 14.80 8.97 4.20
CA VAL A 202 13.56 9.77 4.06
C VAL A 202 13.21 10.43 5.40
N THR A 203 13.22 9.68 6.49
CA THR A 203 12.78 10.15 7.81
C THR A 203 13.76 11.11 8.47
N SER A 204 15.05 11.06 8.11
CA SER A 204 16.09 11.94 8.65
C SER A 204 16.26 13.22 7.85
N LYS A 205 16.30 13.14 6.50
CA LYS A 205 16.49 14.30 5.64
C LYS A 205 15.21 15.12 5.44
N TRP A 206 14.06 14.43 5.36
CA TRP A 206 12.77 15.06 5.05
C TRP A 206 11.67 14.67 6.04
N PRO A 207 11.84 14.96 7.34
CA PRO A 207 10.93 14.51 8.39
C PRO A 207 9.51 15.09 8.27
N GLN A 208 9.34 16.21 7.56
CA GLN A 208 8.04 16.83 7.33
C GLN A 208 7.39 16.39 6.00
N HIS A 209 8.09 15.61 5.18
CA HIS A 209 7.54 15.15 3.91
C HIS A 209 6.44 14.10 4.15
N PRO A 210 5.34 14.09 3.34
CA PRO A 210 4.24 13.13 3.49
C PRO A 210 4.65 11.65 3.46
N LYS A 211 5.79 11.33 2.87
CA LYS A 211 6.34 9.96 2.84
C LYS A 211 7.11 9.55 4.10
N ALA A 212 7.40 10.48 5.02
CA ALA A 212 8.15 10.14 6.23
C ALA A 212 7.40 9.17 7.16
N PRO A 213 6.11 9.36 7.50
CA PRO A 213 5.37 8.40 8.32
C PRO A 213 5.21 7.03 7.64
N ASP A 214 4.99 6.98 6.31
CA ASP A 214 4.92 5.72 5.56
C ASP A 214 6.27 4.99 5.55
N SER A 215 7.37 5.74 5.46
CA SER A 215 8.72 5.18 5.55
C SER A 215 8.97 4.52 6.91
N LEU A 216 8.49 5.09 8.01
CA LEU A 216 8.59 4.47 9.33
C LEU A 216 7.78 3.17 9.43
N ILE A 217 6.60 3.09 8.81
CA ILE A 217 5.84 1.83 8.72
C ILE A 217 6.66 0.75 8.02
N ASN A 218 7.30 1.09 6.90
CA ASN A 218 8.13 0.16 6.14
C ASN A 218 9.37 -0.28 6.94
N ILE A 219 10.00 0.64 7.68
CA ILE A 219 11.09 0.31 8.62
C ILE A 219 10.62 -0.70 9.65
N ALA A 220 9.49 -0.44 10.33
CA ALA A 220 8.95 -1.33 11.36
C ALA A 220 8.57 -2.69 10.78
N THR A 221 8.02 -2.75 9.57
CA THR A 221 7.71 -4.00 8.87
C THR A 221 8.99 -4.81 8.61
N CYS A 222 10.03 -4.17 8.07
CA CYS A 222 11.31 -4.82 7.84
C CYS A 222 11.98 -5.27 9.14
N GLN A 223 11.88 -4.50 10.22
CA GLN A 223 12.39 -4.90 11.54
C GLN A 223 11.68 -6.16 12.05
N GLN A 224 10.36 -6.25 11.88
CA GLN A 224 9.60 -7.48 12.22
C GLN A 224 10.07 -8.68 11.40
N GLU A 225 10.24 -8.52 10.09
CA GLU A 225 10.72 -9.60 9.21
C GLU A 225 12.14 -10.06 9.54
N LEU A 226 12.98 -9.16 10.06
CA LEU A 226 14.34 -9.47 10.55
C LEU A 226 14.37 -10.02 11.98
N GLY A 227 13.21 -10.16 12.65
CA GLY A 227 13.10 -10.66 14.02
C GLY A 227 13.35 -9.60 15.10
N ASP A 228 13.55 -8.32 14.72
CA ASP A 228 13.71 -7.22 15.67
C ASP A 228 12.34 -6.67 16.11
N ALA A 229 11.59 -7.48 16.84
CA ALA A 229 10.27 -7.11 17.34
C ALA A 229 10.33 -5.89 18.29
N LYS A 230 11.43 -5.75 19.06
CA LYS A 230 11.61 -4.63 19.98
C LYS A 230 11.82 -3.32 19.22
N GLY A 231 12.67 -3.32 18.19
CA GLY A 231 12.89 -2.19 17.31
C GLY A 231 11.61 -1.80 16.56
N ALA A 232 10.88 -2.78 16.01
CA ALA A 232 9.61 -2.53 15.34
C ALA A 232 8.58 -1.85 16.26
N ARG A 233 8.44 -2.34 17.50
CA ARG A 233 7.56 -1.73 18.50
C ARG A 233 7.92 -0.28 18.77
N SER A 234 9.21 -0.01 19.02
CA SER A 234 9.70 1.36 19.25
C SER A 234 9.43 2.27 18.03
N THR A 235 9.58 1.73 16.82
CA THR A 235 9.29 2.48 15.60
C THR A 235 7.79 2.80 15.48
N TYR A 236 6.88 1.87 15.82
CA TYR A 236 5.44 2.16 15.87
C TYR A 236 5.06 3.20 16.93
N GLU A 237 5.67 3.16 18.12
CA GLU A 237 5.48 4.17 19.15
C GLU A 237 5.93 5.56 18.68
N ASN A 238 7.06 5.64 17.97
CA ASN A 238 7.56 6.87 17.35
C ASN A 238 6.55 7.44 16.32
N ILE A 239 5.99 6.59 15.43
CA ILE A 239 5.00 7.03 14.45
C ILE A 239 3.79 7.64 15.16
N ALA A 240 3.24 6.95 16.16
CA ALA A 240 2.05 7.40 16.89
C ALA A 240 2.27 8.73 17.62
N SER A 241 3.50 8.99 18.08
CA SER A 241 3.89 10.21 18.76
C SER A 241 4.18 11.37 17.80
N LYS A 242 4.99 11.10 16.76
CA LYS A 242 5.52 12.14 15.88
C LYS A 242 4.56 12.56 14.77
N TYR A 243 3.68 11.65 14.33
CA TYR A 243 2.75 11.88 13.23
C TYR A 243 1.32 11.46 13.61
N PRO A 244 0.72 11.99 14.69
CA PRO A 244 -0.51 11.47 15.31
C PRO A 244 -1.71 11.43 14.38
N ASP A 245 -1.78 12.35 13.40
CA ASP A 245 -2.89 12.51 12.47
C ASP A 245 -2.71 11.77 11.14
N SER A 246 -1.59 11.04 10.98
CA SER A 246 -1.31 10.28 9.76
C SER A 246 -2.03 8.94 9.74
N THR A 247 -2.32 8.43 8.55
CA THR A 247 -2.80 7.04 8.34
C THR A 247 -1.81 6.01 8.88
N ALA A 248 -0.52 6.33 8.84
CA ALA A 248 0.55 5.54 9.42
C ALA A 248 0.39 5.40 10.94
N ALA A 249 -0.01 6.47 11.65
CA ALA A 249 -0.26 6.41 13.10
C ALA A 249 -1.44 5.50 13.45
N ALA A 250 -2.50 5.50 12.65
CA ALA A 250 -3.62 4.57 12.83
C ALA A 250 -3.15 3.11 12.68
N THR A 251 -2.35 2.83 11.65
CA THR A 251 -1.73 1.51 11.42
C THR A 251 -0.80 1.12 12.57
N ALA A 252 0.06 2.03 13.02
CA ALA A 252 0.99 1.80 14.13
C ALA A 252 0.24 1.46 15.43
N LYS A 253 -0.82 2.21 15.77
CA LYS A 253 -1.67 1.94 16.94
C LYS A 253 -2.32 0.55 16.89
N GLN A 254 -2.74 0.08 15.70
CA GLN A 254 -3.25 -1.28 15.53
C GLN A 254 -2.18 -2.36 15.73
N ARG A 255 -0.96 -2.12 15.25
CA ARG A 255 0.16 -3.06 15.40
C ARG A 255 0.66 -3.16 16.84
N LEU A 256 0.58 -2.08 17.62
CA LEU A 256 0.96 -2.05 19.04
C LEU A 256 -0.01 -2.82 19.96
N LYS A 257 -1.26 -3.06 19.51
CA LYS A 257 -2.27 -3.83 20.26
C LYS A 257 -2.14 -5.35 20.10
N LYS A 258 -1.37 -5.80 19.15
CA LYS A 258 -1.10 -7.22 18.88
C LYS A 258 0.18 -7.69 19.56
#